data_b07f0c0b252876311fdc831a287115e0
#
_entry.id   b07f0c0b252876311fdc831a287115e0
#
_cell.length_a   1.000
_cell.length_b   1.000
_cell.length_c   1.000
_cell.angle_alpha   90.00
_cell.angle_beta   90.00
_cell.angle_gamma   90.00
#
_symmetry.space_group_name_H-M   'P 1'
#
loop_
_entity.id
_entity.type
_entity.pdbx_description
1 polymer ?
#
loop_
_entity_poly.entity_id
_entity_poly.type
_entity_poly.pdbx_seq_one_letter_code
_entity_poly.pdbx_strand_id
1 'polypeptide(L)'
;MQDTRYDFQPMRVDHGDEVNILVGCSGELLRIDANGTPMHESVTPFPANISDGVVIGESWIGTWVDPELREARMAALPLVGNWEDGAGRQQLREYSNSEILMPASSIWSRRLDAEPMALTLVSNGVIFATLNRGIYMIDEEARELWRTSY
;
A
#
# COMPACT_ATOMS: atom_id res chain seq x y z
N MET A 1 19.44 -10.47 22.64
CA MET A 1 18.20 -10.08 21.93
C MET A 1 17.89 -8.63 22.26
N GLN A 2 17.64 -7.84 21.25
CA GLN A 2 17.32 -6.43 21.42
C GLN A 2 15.80 -6.26 21.38
N ASP A 3 15.25 -5.54 22.38
CA ASP A 3 13.82 -5.28 22.45
C ASP A 3 13.51 -4.01 21.67
N THR A 4 12.81 -4.16 20.54
CA THR A 4 12.44 -3.04 19.68
C THR A 4 10.97 -2.70 19.89
N ARG A 5 10.70 -1.41 20.09
CA ARG A 5 9.33 -0.90 20.24
C ARG A 5 8.97 -0.03 19.05
N TYR A 6 7.73 -0.16 18.59
CA TYR A 6 7.18 0.65 17.52
C TYR A 6 6.18 1.65 18.09
N ASP A 7 6.02 2.77 17.43
CA ASP A 7 5.15 3.87 17.88
C ASP A 7 3.69 3.73 17.40
N PHE A 8 3.33 2.56 16.87
CA PHE A 8 1.97 2.26 16.43
C PHE A 8 1.65 0.79 16.66
N GLN A 9 0.38 0.45 16.59
CA GLN A 9 -0.08 -0.93 16.71
C GLN A 9 0.13 -1.67 15.39
N PRO A 10 1.05 -2.64 15.35
CA PRO A 10 1.26 -3.44 14.13
C PRO A 10 0.06 -4.35 13.86
N MET A 11 -0.26 -4.52 12.59
CA MET A 11 -1.31 -5.41 12.13
C MET A 11 -0.75 -6.53 11.26
N ARG A 12 0.26 -6.22 10.43
CA ARG A 12 0.79 -7.15 9.44
C ARG A 12 2.22 -6.79 9.08
N VAL A 13 2.95 -7.78 8.60
CA VAL A 13 4.28 -7.59 7.99
C VAL A 13 4.22 -8.09 6.55
N ASP A 14 4.60 -7.24 5.61
CA ASP A 14 4.77 -7.62 4.22
C ASP A 14 6.24 -7.95 3.99
N HIS A 15 6.51 -9.19 3.62
CA HIS A 15 7.87 -9.71 3.50
C HIS A 15 8.59 -9.23 2.24
N GLY A 16 9.84 -8.81 2.40
CA GLY A 16 10.78 -8.56 1.30
C GLY A 16 12.13 -9.20 1.60
N ASP A 17 13.01 -9.25 0.61
CA ASP A 17 14.31 -9.90 0.75
C ASP A 17 15.23 -9.17 1.74
N GLU A 18 15.31 -7.85 1.62
CA GLU A 18 16.19 -7.03 2.48
C GLU A 18 15.41 -6.13 3.42
N VAL A 19 14.23 -5.70 3.00
CA VAL A 19 13.37 -4.77 3.73
C VAL A 19 12.01 -5.41 3.90
N ASN A 20 11.51 -5.42 5.13
CA ASN A 20 10.13 -5.80 5.42
C ASN A 20 9.32 -4.55 5.70
N ILE A 21 8.04 -4.58 5.37
CA ILE A 21 7.14 -3.45 5.59
C ILE A 21 6.19 -3.81 6.72
N LEU A 22 6.29 -3.06 7.81
CA LEU A 22 5.38 -3.19 8.94
C LEU A 22 4.19 -2.27 8.70
N VAL A 23 2.99 -2.85 8.75
CA VAL A 23 1.73 -2.15 8.47
C VAL A 23 0.93 -2.04 9.75
N GLY A 24 0.51 -0.81 10.08
CA GLY A 24 -0.31 -0.53 11.24
C GLY A 24 -1.81 -0.58 10.93
N CYS A 25 -2.62 -0.60 12.00
CA CYS A 25 -4.08 -0.72 11.87
C CYS A 25 -4.78 0.58 11.45
N SER A 26 -4.08 1.70 11.40
CA SER A 26 -4.63 3.00 11.00
C SER A 26 -3.92 3.62 9.81
N GLY A 27 -3.27 2.79 8.97
CA GLY A 27 -2.58 3.25 7.78
C GLY A 27 -1.11 3.61 7.98
N GLU A 28 -0.57 3.31 9.15
CA GLU A 28 0.85 3.52 9.41
C GLU A 28 1.71 2.53 8.62
N LEU A 29 2.84 3.01 8.13
CA LEU A 29 3.83 2.20 7.43
C LEU A 29 5.23 2.46 7.98
N LEU A 30 6.02 1.39 8.05
CA LEU A 30 7.40 1.47 8.53
C LEU A 30 8.24 0.41 7.83
N ARG A 31 9.35 0.83 7.25
CA ARG A 31 10.34 -0.12 6.75
C ARG A 31 11.23 -0.58 7.90
N ILE A 32 11.41 -1.88 8.00
CA ILE A 32 12.28 -2.49 9.00
C ILE A 32 13.30 -3.39 8.30
N ASP A 33 14.47 -3.51 8.89
CA ASP A 33 15.51 -4.42 8.37
C ASP A 33 15.25 -5.87 8.81
N ALA A 34 16.18 -6.77 8.46
CA ALA A 34 16.05 -8.18 8.79
C ALA A 34 16.04 -8.47 10.29
N ASN A 35 16.53 -7.55 11.10
CA ASN A 35 16.55 -7.67 12.56
C ASN A 35 15.34 -6.98 13.22
N GLY A 36 14.42 -6.43 12.44
CA GLY A 36 13.27 -5.70 12.95
C GLY A 36 13.59 -4.25 13.35
N THR A 37 14.76 -3.74 13.00
CA THR A 37 15.14 -2.37 13.33
C THR A 37 14.50 -1.38 12.39
N PRO A 38 13.80 -0.34 12.92
CA PRO A 38 13.21 0.69 12.07
C PRO A 38 14.27 1.43 11.25
N MET A 39 13.95 1.69 9.99
CA MET A 39 14.81 2.41 9.07
C MET A 39 14.48 3.92 9.02
N HIS A 40 13.36 4.31 9.59
CA HIS A 40 12.88 5.69 9.69
C HIS A 40 11.77 5.73 10.74
N GLU A 41 11.21 6.91 10.99
CA GLU A 41 10.01 7.02 11.82
C GLU A 41 8.79 6.56 11.02
N SER A 42 7.77 6.03 11.69
CA SER A 42 6.55 5.60 11.00
C SER A 42 5.90 6.77 10.25
N VAL A 43 5.29 6.47 9.12
CA VAL A 43 4.59 7.45 8.30
C VAL A 43 3.18 6.97 7.99
N THR A 44 2.28 7.92 7.72
CA THR A 44 0.94 7.65 7.23
C THR A 44 0.79 8.35 5.88
N PRO A 45 1.17 7.69 4.78
CA PRO A 45 1.17 8.35 3.47
C PRO A 45 -0.21 8.72 2.95
N PHE A 46 -1.25 8.02 3.41
CA PHE A 46 -2.61 8.25 2.99
C PHE A 46 -3.57 7.98 4.16
N PRO A 47 -4.62 8.81 4.33
CA PRO A 47 -5.46 8.75 5.53
C PRO A 47 -6.59 7.71 5.42
N ALA A 48 -6.27 6.50 5.05
CA ALA A 48 -7.20 5.38 4.97
C ALA A 48 -6.51 4.10 5.41
N ASN A 49 -7.27 3.08 5.71
CA ASN A 49 -6.73 1.80 6.14
C ASN A 49 -6.11 1.06 4.96
N ILE A 50 -4.99 0.41 5.23
CA ILE A 50 -4.31 -0.43 4.24
C ILE A 50 -4.92 -1.81 4.30
N SER A 51 -5.51 -2.25 3.19
CA SER A 51 -6.18 -3.55 3.11
C SER A 51 -5.21 -4.68 2.83
N ASP A 52 -4.18 -4.44 2.01
CA ASP A 52 -3.15 -5.43 1.70
C ASP A 52 -1.92 -4.75 1.10
N GLY A 53 -0.84 -5.50 0.96
CA GLY A 53 0.39 -5.05 0.34
C GLY A 53 1.33 -6.19 0.04
N VAL A 54 2.19 -5.98 -0.94
CA VAL A 54 3.25 -6.93 -1.33
C VAL A 54 4.52 -6.18 -1.69
N VAL A 55 5.66 -6.82 -1.46
CA VAL A 55 6.95 -6.31 -1.94
C VAL A 55 7.26 -6.98 -3.27
N ILE A 56 7.50 -6.18 -4.29
CA ILE A 56 7.84 -6.65 -5.64
C ILE A 56 8.97 -5.80 -6.20
N GLY A 57 10.07 -6.44 -6.61
CA GLY A 57 11.22 -5.72 -7.14
C GLY A 57 11.76 -4.70 -6.16
N GLU A 58 11.77 -3.45 -6.55
CA GLU A 58 12.27 -2.33 -5.73
C GLU A 58 11.12 -1.52 -5.11
N SER A 59 9.92 -2.07 -5.07
CA SER A 59 8.73 -1.36 -4.61
C SER A 59 7.92 -2.18 -3.60
N TRP A 60 7.15 -1.47 -2.79
CA TRP A 60 6.02 -2.04 -2.06
C TRP A 60 4.76 -1.52 -2.73
N ILE A 61 3.86 -2.43 -3.13
CA ILE A 61 2.56 -2.08 -3.69
C ILE A 61 1.51 -2.36 -2.64
N GLY A 62 0.72 -1.35 -2.30
CA GLY A 62 -0.33 -1.46 -1.30
C GLY A 62 -1.67 -0.94 -1.80
N THR A 63 -2.73 -1.38 -1.12
CA THR A 63 -4.09 -0.93 -1.37
C THR A 63 -4.65 -0.28 -0.12
N TRP A 64 -5.31 0.85 -0.31
CA TRP A 64 -6.00 1.60 0.74
C TRP A 64 -7.49 1.55 0.47
N VAL A 65 -8.27 1.28 1.51
CA VAL A 65 -9.74 1.23 1.41
C VAL A 65 -10.33 2.10 2.49
N ASP A 66 -11.19 3.03 2.10
CA ASP A 66 -11.98 3.84 3.02
C ASP A 66 -13.45 3.45 2.85
N PRO A 67 -14.01 2.68 3.79
CA PRO A 67 -15.41 2.25 3.67
C PRO A 67 -16.41 3.39 3.82
N GLU A 68 -16.09 4.44 4.59
CA GLU A 68 -16.97 5.60 4.77
C GLU A 68 -17.21 6.32 3.44
N LEU A 69 -16.15 6.56 2.69
CA LEU A 69 -16.20 7.28 1.42
C LEU A 69 -16.31 6.35 0.20
N ARG A 70 -16.29 5.05 0.43
CA ARG A 70 -16.26 4.02 -0.63
C ARG A 70 -15.14 4.28 -1.63
N GLU A 71 -14.00 4.62 -1.09
CA GLU A 71 -12.80 4.97 -1.84
C GLU A 71 -11.81 3.81 -1.75
N ALA A 72 -11.25 3.41 -2.90
CA ALA A 72 -10.20 2.41 -2.96
C ALA A 72 -9.08 2.89 -3.87
N ARG A 73 -7.83 2.77 -3.41
CA ARG A 73 -6.65 3.20 -4.13
C ARG A 73 -5.55 2.16 -4.07
N MET A 74 -4.70 2.17 -5.08
CA MET A 74 -3.49 1.35 -5.13
C MET A 74 -2.32 2.26 -5.46
N ALA A 75 -1.19 2.03 -4.81
CA ALA A 75 0.02 2.79 -5.09
C ALA A 75 1.26 1.96 -4.82
N ALA A 76 2.36 2.36 -5.45
CA ALA A 76 3.68 1.80 -5.19
C ALA A 76 4.53 2.83 -4.47
N LEU A 77 5.22 2.39 -3.40
CA LEU A 77 6.21 3.19 -2.70
C LEU A 77 7.59 2.55 -2.90
N PRO A 78 8.65 3.35 -3.06
CA PRO A 78 9.99 2.80 -3.26
C PRO A 78 10.53 2.16 -1.98
N LEU A 79 11.26 1.06 -2.10
CA LEU A 79 11.94 0.45 -0.94
C LEU A 79 13.11 1.29 -0.46
N VAL A 80 13.67 2.11 -1.33
CA VAL A 80 14.79 3.02 -1.03
C VAL A 80 14.33 4.46 -1.23
N GLY A 81 14.74 5.33 -0.34
CA GLY A 81 14.39 6.74 -0.41
C GLY A 81 13.53 7.18 0.76
N ASN A 82 13.10 8.44 0.71
CA ASN A 82 12.35 9.06 1.78
C ASN A 82 10.86 8.73 1.71
N TRP A 83 10.28 8.34 2.83
CA TRP A 83 8.83 8.19 2.98
C TRP A 83 8.30 9.30 3.88
N GLU A 84 7.17 9.86 3.53
CA GLU A 84 6.59 11.02 4.21
C GLU A 84 5.13 10.80 4.57
N ASP A 85 4.68 11.54 5.56
CA ASP A 85 3.26 11.66 5.85
C ASP A 85 2.56 12.37 4.70
N GLY A 86 1.33 11.98 4.44
CA GLY A 86 0.50 12.54 3.38
C GLY A 86 -0.65 13.38 3.90
N ALA A 87 -1.71 13.44 3.09
CA ALA A 87 -2.91 14.19 3.38
C ALA A 87 -3.63 13.68 4.63
N GLY A 88 -4.38 14.55 5.29
CA GLY A 88 -5.22 14.18 6.43
C GLY A 88 -6.64 13.77 6.00
N ARG A 89 -7.43 13.30 6.97
CA ARG A 89 -8.82 12.85 6.73
C ARG A 89 -9.71 13.91 6.10
N GLN A 90 -9.53 15.17 6.47
CA GLN A 90 -10.37 16.23 5.92
C GLN A 90 -10.11 16.41 4.43
N GLN A 91 -8.86 16.37 4.00
CA GLN A 91 -8.52 16.45 2.57
C GLN A 91 -9.11 15.26 1.80
N LEU A 92 -9.08 14.07 2.38
CA LEU A 92 -9.70 12.90 1.76
C LEU A 92 -11.20 13.11 1.56
N ARG A 93 -11.89 13.66 2.55
CA ARG A 93 -13.33 13.95 2.43
C ARG A 93 -13.62 14.98 1.33
N GLU A 94 -12.76 15.96 1.18
CA GLU A 94 -12.92 17.02 0.16
C GLU A 94 -12.57 16.54 -1.25
N TYR A 95 -11.59 15.62 -1.38
CA TYR A 95 -11.01 15.24 -2.67
C TYR A 95 -11.05 13.75 -2.96
N SER A 96 -11.94 12.99 -2.30
CA SER A 96 -11.98 11.52 -2.44
C SER A 96 -12.14 11.05 -3.89
N ASN A 97 -12.86 11.81 -4.71
CA ASN A 97 -13.08 11.47 -6.12
C ASN A 97 -12.01 12.03 -7.06
N SER A 98 -10.97 12.68 -6.52
CA SER A 98 -9.94 13.32 -7.31
C SER A 98 -8.71 12.43 -7.50
N GLU A 99 -8.12 12.48 -8.68
CA GLU A 99 -6.81 11.89 -8.95
C GLU A 99 -5.66 12.72 -8.38
N ILE A 100 -5.94 13.93 -7.89
CA ILE A 100 -4.93 14.83 -7.32
C ILE A 100 -4.41 14.27 -6.00
N LEU A 101 -5.30 13.69 -5.19
CA LEU A 101 -4.93 13.15 -3.89
C LEU A 101 -4.38 11.75 -4.03
N MET A 102 -3.09 11.58 -3.75
CA MET A 102 -2.41 10.30 -3.85
C MET A 102 -1.60 10.03 -2.58
N PRO A 103 -1.27 8.76 -2.28
CA PRO A 103 -0.38 8.46 -1.18
C PRO A 103 0.97 9.16 -1.34
N ALA A 104 1.45 9.78 -0.26
CA ALA A 104 2.72 10.48 -0.27
C ALA A 104 3.87 9.52 -0.59
N SER A 105 4.88 10.01 -1.29
CA SER A 105 6.06 9.25 -1.70
C SER A 105 5.78 8.17 -2.75
N SER A 106 4.58 8.11 -3.31
CA SER A 106 4.24 7.10 -4.30
C SER A 106 4.97 7.30 -5.63
N ILE A 107 5.43 6.21 -6.22
CA ILE A 107 6.02 6.18 -7.56
C ILE A 107 4.90 6.32 -8.59
N TRP A 108 3.80 5.61 -8.35
CA TRP A 108 2.56 5.72 -9.10
C TRP A 108 1.40 5.44 -8.14
N SER A 109 0.24 5.97 -8.49
CA SER A 109 -0.99 5.68 -7.76
C SER A 109 -2.16 5.71 -8.72
N ARG A 110 -3.22 4.99 -8.35
CA ARG A 110 -4.47 5.02 -9.10
C ARG A 110 -5.65 4.69 -8.20
N ARG A 111 -6.80 5.23 -8.55
CA ARG A 111 -8.06 4.82 -7.92
C ARG A 111 -8.49 3.49 -8.52
N LEU A 112 -9.08 2.66 -7.68
CA LEU A 112 -9.67 1.39 -8.12
C LEU A 112 -11.17 1.58 -8.33
N ASP A 113 -11.73 0.82 -9.26
CA ASP A 113 -13.15 0.90 -9.60
C ASP A 113 -14.05 0.16 -8.60
N ALA A 114 -13.46 -0.64 -7.73
CA ALA A 114 -14.16 -1.35 -6.67
C ALA A 114 -13.17 -1.77 -5.59
N GLU A 115 -13.69 -2.25 -4.47
CA GLU A 115 -12.87 -2.70 -3.35
C GLU A 115 -11.95 -3.84 -3.78
N PRO A 116 -10.63 -3.72 -3.56
CA PRO A 116 -9.69 -4.77 -3.88
C PRO A 116 -9.76 -5.90 -2.87
N MET A 117 -9.57 -7.10 -3.37
CA MET A 117 -9.31 -8.28 -2.56
C MET A 117 -7.80 -8.44 -2.39
N ALA A 118 -7.37 -9.52 -1.72
CA ALA A 118 -5.96 -9.72 -1.42
C ALA A 118 -5.07 -9.66 -2.66
N LEU A 119 -3.92 -9.05 -2.50
CA LEU A 119 -2.86 -9.03 -3.50
C LEU A 119 -2.07 -10.33 -3.43
N THR A 120 -1.75 -10.91 -4.57
CA THR A 120 -0.93 -12.11 -4.64
C THR A 120 0.28 -11.83 -5.52
N LEU A 121 1.46 -11.95 -4.91
CA LEU A 121 2.71 -11.82 -5.64
C LEU A 121 2.95 -13.05 -6.51
N VAL A 122 3.24 -12.83 -7.78
CA VAL A 122 3.67 -13.88 -8.71
C VAL A 122 5.03 -13.52 -9.28
N SER A 123 5.62 -14.39 -10.12
CA SER A 123 7.03 -14.24 -10.52
C SER A 123 7.38 -12.91 -11.17
N ASN A 124 6.44 -12.26 -11.86
CA ASN A 124 6.70 -11.02 -12.58
C ASN A 124 5.59 -9.98 -12.41
N GLY A 125 4.76 -10.12 -11.38
CA GLY A 125 3.69 -9.17 -11.18
C GLY A 125 2.85 -9.46 -9.95
N VAL A 126 1.71 -8.78 -9.90
CA VAL A 126 0.74 -8.87 -8.81
C VAL A 126 -0.62 -9.19 -9.40
N ILE A 127 -1.25 -10.22 -8.86
CA ILE A 127 -2.63 -10.57 -9.20
C ILE A 127 -3.53 -10.08 -8.07
N PHE A 128 -4.63 -9.44 -8.43
CA PHE A 128 -5.65 -9.04 -7.47
C PHE A 128 -7.03 -9.04 -8.14
N ALA A 129 -8.05 -9.16 -7.33
CA ALA A 129 -9.43 -9.05 -7.78
C ALA A 129 -10.05 -7.79 -7.19
N THR A 130 -11.02 -7.23 -7.89
CA THR A 130 -11.90 -6.19 -7.34
C THR A 130 -13.32 -6.71 -7.25
N LEU A 131 -14.00 -6.31 -6.18
CA LEU A 131 -15.33 -6.86 -5.86
C LEU A 131 -16.31 -6.62 -7.01
N ASN A 132 -16.90 -7.71 -7.53
CA ASN A 132 -17.89 -7.71 -8.61
C ASN A 132 -17.41 -7.09 -9.94
N ARG A 133 -16.11 -6.99 -10.16
CA ARG A 133 -15.57 -6.41 -11.42
C ARG A 133 -14.71 -7.40 -12.18
N GLY A 134 -13.60 -7.85 -11.60
CA GLY A 134 -12.73 -8.74 -12.31
C GLY A 134 -11.48 -9.11 -11.56
N ILE A 135 -10.63 -9.85 -12.26
CA ILE A 135 -9.30 -10.23 -11.79
C ILE A 135 -8.29 -9.59 -12.74
N TYR A 136 -7.24 -9.03 -12.17
CA TYR A 136 -6.23 -8.26 -12.88
C TYR A 136 -4.85 -8.76 -12.55
N MET A 137 -3.94 -8.70 -13.51
CA MET A 137 -2.52 -8.84 -13.25
C MET A 137 -1.81 -7.59 -13.74
N ILE A 138 -0.98 -7.01 -12.89
CA ILE A 138 -0.18 -5.83 -13.22
C ILE A 138 1.30 -6.13 -12.96
N ASP A 139 2.19 -5.40 -13.63
CA ASP A 139 3.61 -5.42 -13.31
C ASP A 139 3.95 -4.37 -12.24
N GLU A 140 5.23 -4.26 -11.90
CA GLU A 140 5.72 -3.34 -10.86
C GLU A 140 5.40 -1.88 -11.19
N GLU A 141 5.30 -1.51 -12.47
CA GLU A 141 5.01 -0.15 -12.93
C GLU A 141 3.52 0.09 -13.19
N ALA A 142 2.65 -0.77 -12.67
CA ALA A 142 1.21 -0.70 -12.82
C ALA A 142 0.68 -0.98 -14.24
N ARG A 143 1.51 -1.50 -15.13
CA ARG A 143 1.03 -1.89 -16.46
C ARG A 143 0.20 -3.15 -16.34
N GLU A 144 -1.01 -3.11 -16.91
CA GLU A 144 -1.89 -4.27 -16.92
C GLU A 144 -1.38 -5.31 -17.91
N LEU A 145 -1.07 -6.50 -17.40
CA LEU A 145 -0.61 -7.61 -18.24
C LEU A 145 -1.80 -8.40 -18.81
N TRP A 146 -2.84 -8.58 -18.00
CA TRP A 146 -4.11 -9.16 -18.44
C TRP A 146 -5.21 -8.85 -17.45
N ARG A 147 -6.46 -9.01 -17.88
CA ARG A 147 -7.64 -8.95 -17.02
C ARG A 147 -8.67 -9.98 -17.46
N THR A 148 -9.49 -10.42 -16.51
CA THR A 148 -10.63 -11.29 -16.74
C THR A 148 -11.82 -10.73 -15.97
N SER A 149 -12.96 -10.59 -16.65
CA SER A 149 -14.21 -10.17 -16.01
C SER A 149 -14.98 -11.38 -15.48
N TYR A 150 -15.78 -11.14 -14.47
CA TYR A 150 -16.71 -12.17 -14.02
C TYR A 150 -17.92 -12.26 -14.93
#